data_100367d04b3bee2b31df4aea518caa24
#
_entry.id   100367d04b3bee2b31df4aea518caa24
#
_cell.length_a   1.000
_cell.length_b   1.000
_cell.length_c   1.000
_cell.angle_alpha   90.00
_cell.angle_beta   90.00
_cell.angle_gamma   90.00
#
_symmetry.space_group_name_H-M   'P 1'
#
loop_
_entity.id
_entity.type
_entity.pdbx_description
1 polymer ?
#
loop_
_entity_poly.entity_id
_entity_poly.type
_entity_poly.pdbx_seq_one_letter_code
_entity_poly.pdbx_strand_id
1 'polypeptide(L)'
;MDLVTPPPAASPAPASLEVAGLAYAYPDGHQALFGVDLAVGRGERVALLGPNGAGKTTLVLHLNGILAGGVGTVAVAGLPVEKRNLAEIRRRVGIVFQDPDDQLFMPTVREDVAFGPAAAGMRGPELEQRVREALEQVGMAGFADRPPHHLSFGQRRRVAVATVLAMRPEILVLDEPSSNLDPASRRELADILRSLDVTVLMVTHDLPYALELCPRSVVLSEGVIAADGRTHDLLCDEELMRRHRLELPFGFDPRTVPAA
;
A
#
# COMPACT_ATOMS: atom_id res chain seq x y z
N MET A 1 -44.55 0.23 -28.84
CA MET A 1 -43.36 -0.61 -28.53
C MET A 1 -42.29 0.36 -28.02
N ASP A 2 -42.36 0.72 -26.74
CA ASP A 2 -41.58 1.75 -26.15
C ASP A 2 -40.18 1.19 -25.88
N LEU A 3 -39.17 1.79 -26.53
CA LEU A 3 -37.76 1.50 -26.28
C LEU A 3 -37.40 2.06 -24.90
N VAL A 4 -37.32 1.18 -23.89
CA VAL A 4 -36.78 1.53 -22.57
C VAL A 4 -35.27 1.74 -22.75
N THR A 5 -34.86 3.01 -22.71
CA THR A 5 -33.45 3.38 -22.65
C THR A 5 -32.87 2.85 -21.34
N PRO A 6 -31.78 2.06 -21.36
CA PRO A 6 -31.16 1.63 -20.12
C PRO A 6 -30.64 2.86 -19.35
N PRO A 7 -30.69 2.83 -18.01
CA PRO A 7 -30.17 3.93 -17.20
C PRO A 7 -28.67 4.15 -17.51
N PRO A 8 -28.19 5.40 -17.48
CA PRO A 8 -26.77 5.68 -17.70
C PRO A 8 -25.96 4.91 -16.66
N ALA A 9 -24.88 4.26 -17.11
CA ALA A 9 -23.93 3.59 -16.24
C ALA A 9 -23.49 4.60 -15.17
N ALA A 10 -23.57 4.20 -13.90
CA ALA A 10 -23.12 5.03 -12.79
C ALA A 10 -21.69 5.47 -13.07
N SER A 11 -21.44 6.78 -12.98
CA SER A 11 -20.07 7.31 -13.06
C SER A 11 -19.19 6.53 -12.09
N PRO A 12 -18.02 6.05 -12.51
CA PRO A 12 -17.13 5.34 -11.59
C PRO A 12 -16.87 6.25 -10.39
N ALA A 13 -16.88 5.66 -9.19
CA ALA A 13 -16.55 6.39 -7.97
C ALA A 13 -15.19 7.07 -8.17
N PRO A 14 -15.00 8.31 -7.66
CA PRO A 14 -13.75 9.03 -7.87
C PRO A 14 -12.58 8.18 -7.37
N ALA A 15 -11.52 8.10 -8.18
CA ALA A 15 -10.32 7.36 -7.83
C ALA A 15 -9.69 7.92 -6.55
N SER A 16 -9.25 7.02 -5.65
CA SER A 16 -8.49 7.41 -4.46
C SER A 16 -7.05 7.76 -4.81
N LEU A 17 -6.46 7.03 -5.77
CA LEU A 17 -5.14 7.31 -6.35
C LEU A 17 -5.28 7.43 -7.87
N GLU A 18 -4.64 8.44 -8.42
CA GLU A 18 -4.64 8.70 -9.85
C GLU A 18 -3.24 9.11 -10.30
N VAL A 19 -2.68 8.37 -11.22
CA VAL A 19 -1.38 8.62 -11.84
C VAL A 19 -1.60 8.65 -13.33
N ALA A 20 -1.23 9.74 -13.99
CA ALA A 20 -1.40 9.89 -15.43
C ALA A 20 -0.08 10.29 -16.10
N GLY A 21 0.43 9.39 -16.94
CA GLY A 21 1.62 9.58 -17.76
C GLY A 21 2.90 9.84 -16.94
N LEU A 22 3.02 9.29 -15.72
CA LEU A 22 4.15 9.58 -14.85
C LEU A 22 5.45 9.00 -15.41
N ALA A 23 6.36 9.89 -15.83
CA ALA A 23 7.72 9.54 -16.21
C ALA A 23 8.71 10.25 -15.29
N TYR A 24 9.70 9.51 -14.78
CA TYR A 24 10.65 10.04 -13.81
C TYR A 24 12.06 9.48 -14.00
N ALA A 25 13.04 10.37 -13.99
CA ALA A 25 14.46 10.04 -13.94
C ALA A 25 15.08 10.60 -12.66
N TYR A 26 15.95 9.81 -12.03
CA TYR A 26 16.74 10.26 -10.90
C TYR A 26 17.81 11.28 -11.32
N PRO A 27 18.38 12.06 -10.38
CA PRO A 27 19.41 13.07 -10.70
C PRO A 27 20.68 12.52 -11.36
N ASP A 28 20.96 11.22 -11.17
CA ASP A 28 22.08 10.52 -11.81
C ASP A 28 21.80 10.12 -13.27
N GLY A 29 20.60 10.44 -13.79
CA GLY A 29 20.15 10.13 -15.14
C GLY A 29 19.47 8.79 -15.31
N HIS A 30 19.38 7.96 -14.25
CA HIS A 30 18.62 6.70 -14.31
C HIS A 30 17.13 6.95 -14.41
N GLN A 31 16.52 6.57 -15.55
CA GLN A 31 15.09 6.68 -15.73
C GLN A 31 14.40 5.45 -15.13
N ALA A 32 13.50 5.68 -14.17
CA ALA A 32 12.82 4.65 -13.41
C ALA A 32 11.35 4.43 -13.84
N LEU A 33 10.69 5.47 -14.36
CA LEU A 33 9.30 5.39 -14.84
C LEU A 33 9.19 6.02 -16.23
N PHE A 34 8.41 5.39 -17.12
CA PHE A 34 8.30 5.72 -18.53
C PHE A 34 6.85 6.00 -19.00
N GLY A 35 6.09 6.77 -18.23
CA GLY A 35 4.71 7.09 -18.56
C GLY A 35 3.72 6.11 -17.94
N VAL A 36 3.75 6.03 -16.60
CA VAL A 36 2.86 5.15 -15.82
C VAL A 36 1.49 5.78 -15.72
N ASP A 37 0.45 5.02 -16.08
CA ASP A 37 -0.96 5.30 -15.84
C ASP A 37 -1.51 4.30 -14.82
N LEU A 38 -2.06 4.79 -13.70
CA LEU A 38 -2.64 3.95 -12.64
C LEU A 38 -3.80 4.67 -11.99
N ALA A 39 -4.94 4.00 -11.86
CA ALA A 39 -6.05 4.47 -11.06
C ALA A 39 -6.45 3.41 -10.04
N VAL A 40 -6.62 3.80 -8.77
CA VAL A 40 -7.10 2.94 -7.69
C VAL A 40 -8.36 3.55 -7.13
N GLY A 41 -9.46 2.81 -7.17
CA GLY A 41 -10.77 3.23 -6.66
C GLY A 41 -10.81 3.30 -5.12
N ARG A 42 -11.81 4.01 -4.59
CA ARG A 42 -12.02 4.08 -3.14
C ARG A 42 -12.43 2.71 -2.58
N GLY A 43 -11.77 2.29 -1.51
CA GLY A 43 -11.99 0.98 -0.88
C GLY A 43 -11.42 -0.20 -1.68
N GLU A 44 -10.80 0.06 -2.84
CA GLU A 44 -10.18 -0.97 -3.65
C GLU A 44 -8.90 -1.49 -3.01
N ARG A 45 -8.61 -2.78 -3.22
CA ARG A 45 -7.37 -3.42 -2.81
C ARG A 45 -6.62 -3.88 -4.05
N VAL A 46 -5.49 -3.25 -4.30
CA VAL A 46 -4.67 -3.48 -5.50
C VAL A 46 -3.27 -3.93 -5.09
N ALA A 47 -2.78 -4.99 -5.70
CA ALA A 47 -1.37 -5.37 -5.59
C ALA A 47 -0.57 -4.78 -6.76
N LEU A 48 0.55 -4.14 -6.44
CA LEU A 48 1.54 -3.67 -7.41
C LEU A 48 2.66 -4.70 -7.47
N LEU A 49 2.63 -5.52 -8.50
CA LEU A 49 3.57 -6.61 -8.74
C LEU A 49 4.67 -6.16 -9.69
N GLY A 50 5.79 -6.88 -9.69
CA GLY A 50 6.87 -6.65 -10.64
C GLY A 50 8.23 -7.02 -10.08
N PRO A 51 9.25 -7.23 -10.94
CA PRO A 51 10.59 -7.59 -10.52
C PRO A 51 11.28 -6.44 -9.74
N ASN A 52 12.38 -6.76 -9.08
CA ASN A 52 13.23 -5.76 -8.46
C ASN A 52 13.76 -4.78 -9.52
N GLY A 53 13.78 -3.49 -9.20
CA GLY A 53 14.18 -2.44 -10.13
C GLY A 53 13.11 -2.02 -11.14
N ALA A 54 11.90 -2.57 -11.09
CA ALA A 54 10.80 -2.19 -12.00
C ALA A 54 10.26 -0.77 -11.82
N GLY A 55 10.63 -0.06 -10.74
CA GLY A 55 10.14 1.29 -10.45
C GLY A 55 9.06 1.37 -9.38
N LYS A 56 8.71 0.24 -8.71
CA LYS A 56 7.61 0.17 -7.73
C LYS A 56 7.79 1.18 -6.57
N THR A 57 8.94 1.17 -5.91
CA THR A 57 9.25 2.12 -4.83
C THR A 57 9.25 3.55 -5.33
N THR A 58 9.78 3.81 -6.54
CA THR A 58 9.75 5.14 -7.16
C THR A 58 8.31 5.63 -7.34
N LEU A 59 7.42 4.78 -7.84
CA LEU A 59 6.00 5.11 -7.97
C LEU A 59 5.37 5.42 -6.60
N VAL A 60 5.59 4.54 -5.60
CA VAL A 60 5.06 4.73 -4.24
C VAL A 60 5.50 6.07 -3.62
N LEU A 61 6.77 6.44 -3.77
CA LEU A 61 7.29 7.68 -3.21
C LEU A 61 6.73 8.96 -3.88
N HIS A 62 6.19 8.86 -5.10
CA HIS A 62 5.44 9.95 -5.73
C HIS A 62 4.04 10.13 -5.14
N LEU A 63 3.41 9.04 -4.63
CA LEU A 63 2.04 9.12 -4.12
C LEU A 63 1.89 10.02 -2.88
N ASN A 64 2.93 10.18 -2.08
CA ASN A 64 2.92 11.06 -0.90
C ASN A 64 3.87 12.26 -1.01
N GLY A 65 4.45 12.47 -2.21
CA GLY A 65 5.34 13.59 -2.50
C GLY A 65 6.68 13.54 -1.74
N ILE A 66 7.20 12.34 -1.43
CA ILE A 66 8.60 12.17 -1.01
C ILE A 66 9.50 12.39 -2.23
N LEU A 67 9.16 11.78 -3.37
CA LEU A 67 9.70 12.15 -4.66
C LEU A 67 8.77 13.15 -5.34
N ALA A 68 9.36 14.12 -6.01
CA ALA A 68 8.65 15.14 -6.79
C ALA A 68 9.39 15.42 -8.10
N GLY A 69 8.67 15.85 -9.13
CA GLY A 69 9.21 16.13 -10.46
C GLY A 69 8.87 15.04 -11.47
N GLY A 70 9.53 15.11 -12.63
CA GLY A 70 9.19 14.26 -13.77
C GLY A 70 8.09 14.87 -14.66
N VAL A 71 7.53 14.04 -15.54
CA VAL A 71 6.42 14.39 -16.45
C VAL A 71 5.18 13.63 -15.99
N GLY A 72 4.00 14.15 -16.29
CA GLY A 72 2.72 13.56 -15.88
C GLY A 72 2.17 14.15 -14.59
N THR A 73 1.13 13.54 -14.05
CA THR A 73 0.42 14.03 -12.86
C THR A 73 0.15 12.89 -11.89
N VAL A 74 0.16 13.23 -10.60
CA VAL A 74 -0.27 12.33 -9.52
C VAL A 74 -1.29 13.08 -8.69
N ALA A 75 -2.42 12.44 -8.41
CA ALA A 75 -3.46 12.97 -7.54
C ALA A 75 -3.90 11.95 -6.49
N VAL A 76 -4.23 12.44 -5.31
CA VAL A 76 -4.71 11.65 -4.16
C VAL A 76 -6.04 12.21 -3.73
N ALA A 77 -7.09 11.39 -3.79
CA ALA A 77 -8.46 11.81 -3.50
C ALA A 77 -8.83 13.16 -4.18
N GLY A 78 -8.45 13.28 -5.47
CA GLY A 78 -8.66 14.47 -6.29
C GLY A 78 -7.72 15.65 -6.03
N LEU A 79 -6.79 15.55 -5.05
CA LEU A 79 -5.79 16.58 -4.78
C LEU A 79 -4.50 16.28 -5.54
N PRO A 80 -4.01 17.18 -6.40
CA PRO A 80 -2.71 16.99 -7.06
C PRO A 80 -1.56 16.99 -6.03
N VAL A 81 -0.59 16.09 -6.25
CA VAL A 81 0.60 15.97 -5.41
C VAL A 81 1.56 17.12 -5.73
N GLU A 82 1.30 18.24 -5.09
CA GLU A 82 2.06 19.49 -5.21
C GLU A 82 2.44 20.01 -3.82
N LYS A 83 3.50 20.80 -3.73
CA LYS A 83 4.04 21.33 -2.47
C LYS A 83 2.97 21.92 -1.53
N ARG A 84 1.99 22.64 -2.08
CA ARG A 84 0.89 23.27 -1.30
C ARG A 84 -0.06 22.25 -0.67
N ASN A 85 -0.18 21.05 -1.23
CA ASN A 85 -1.12 20.02 -0.81
C ASN A 85 -0.48 18.93 0.05
N LEU A 86 0.86 18.89 0.17
CA LEU A 86 1.58 17.76 0.79
C LEU A 86 1.15 17.46 2.22
N ALA A 87 0.85 18.48 3.01
CA ALA A 87 0.38 18.29 4.40
C ALA A 87 -0.94 17.52 4.45
N GLU A 88 -1.87 17.83 3.55
CA GLU A 88 -3.16 17.13 3.45
C GLU A 88 -2.99 15.73 2.85
N ILE A 89 -2.20 15.60 1.79
CA ILE A 89 -1.93 14.31 1.13
C ILE A 89 -1.29 13.33 2.13
N ARG A 90 -0.30 13.75 2.90
CA ARG A 90 0.38 12.91 3.91
C ARG A 90 -0.51 12.52 5.09
N ARG A 91 -1.62 13.20 5.31
CA ARG A 91 -2.65 12.75 6.24
C ARG A 91 -3.54 11.66 5.64
N ARG A 92 -3.79 11.72 4.31
CA ARG A 92 -4.66 10.79 3.59
C ARG A 92 -3.95 9.51 3.15
N VAL A 93 -2.67 9.60 2.83
CA VAL A 93 -1.85 8.45 2.39
C VAL A 93 -0.87 8.09 3.48
N GLY A 94 -1.08 6.94 4.08
CA GLY A 94 -0.11 6.32 4.98
C GLY A 94 0.74 5.30 4.25
N ILE A 95 2.05 5.35 4.44
CA ILE A 95 3.00 4.38 3.89
C ILE A 95 3.60 3.56 5.03
N VAL A 96 3.55 2.24 4.90
CA VAL A 96 4.29 1.30 5.75
C VAL A 96 5.50 0.81 4.96
N PHE A 97 6.69 1.12 5.44
CA PHE A 97 7.95 0.75 4.78
C PHE A 97 8.28 -0.73 4.92
N GLN A 98 9.13 -1.22 4.02
CA GLN A 98 9.55 -2.62 3.97
C GLN A 98 10.29 -3.05 5.23
N ASP A 99 11.16 -2.21 5.80
CA ASP A 99 11.81 -2.48 7.09
C ASP A 99 11.12 -1.68 8.20
N PRO A 100 10.54 -2.33 9.23
CA PRO A 100 9.94 -1.60 10.34
C PRO A 100 10.96 -0.75 11.12
N ASP A 101 12.26 -1.07 11.07
CA ASP A 101 13.31 -0.31 11.76
C ASP A 101 13.58 1.04 11.06
N ASP A 102 13.17 1.20 9.79
CA ASP A 102 13.17 2.51 9.09
C ASP A 102 12.02 3.42 9.55
N GLN A 103 11.06 2.88 10.31
CA GLN A 103 9.84 3.57 10.71
C GLN A 103 9.70 3.74 12.22
N LEU A 104 10.31 2.84 13.02
CA LEU A 104 10.23 2.81 14.47
C LEU A 104 11.54 3.36 15.06
N PHE A 105 11.48 4.55 15.65
CA PHE A 105 12.67 5.27 16.13
C PHE A 105 12.49 5.90 17.52
N MET A 106 11.30 5.77 18.12
CA MET A 106 11.02 6.31 19.44
C MET A 106 11.41 5.32 20.56
N PRO A 107 11.62 5.79 21.80
CA PRO A 107 11.97 4.92 22.92
C PRO A 107 10.95 3.83 23.24
N THR A 108 9.66 4.08 23.01
CA THR A 108 8.57 3.14 23.27
C THR A 108 7.60 3.02 22.10
N VAL A 109 6.92 1.88 22.01
CA VAL A 109 5.85 1.62 21.02
C VAL A 109 4.77 2.70 21.05
N ARG A 110 4.35 3.11 22.27
CA ARG A 110 3.37 4.18 22.46
C ARG A 110 3.82 5.49 21.80
N GLU A 111 5.07 5.86 22.01
CA GLU A 111 5.62 7.10 21.46
C GLU A 111 5.75 7.05 19.93
N ASP A 112 6.14 5.90 19.36
CA ASP A 112 6.13 5.72 17.91
C ASP A 112 4.72 5.89 17.32
N VAL A 113 3.71 5.24 17.91
CA VAL A 113 2.32 5.33 17.42
C VAL A 113 1.76 6.74 17.64
N ALA A 114 2.17 7.41 18.72
CA ALA A 114 1.75 8.80 19.00
C ALA A 114 2.40 9.84 18.11
N PHE A 115 3.56 9.54 17.50
CA PHE A 115 4.39 10.52 16.81
C PHE A 115 3.62 11.26 15.70
N GLY A 116 2.98 10.53 14.79
CA GLY A 116 2.22 11.12 13.68
C GLY A 116 1.07 12.02 14.16
N PRO A 117 0.11 11.51 14.96
CA PRO A 117 -0.98 12.31 15.49
C PRO A 117 -0.50 13.51 16.31
N ALA A 118 0.56 13.35 17.11
CA ALA A 118 1.15 14.44 17.87
C ALA A 118 1.78 15.52 16.98
N ALA A 119 2.46 15.13 15.90
CA ALA A 119 2.98 16.06 14.90
C ALA A 119 1.86 16.82 14.17
N ALA A 120 0.70 16.17 13.97
CA ALA A 120 -0.51 16.79 13.43
C ALA A 120 -1.24 17.71 14.43
N GLY A 121 -0.72 17.86 15.67
CA GLY A 121 -1.26 18.79 16.66
C GLY A 121 -2.17 18.15 17.72
N MET A 122 -2.44 16.84 17.66
CA MET A 122 -3.25 16.13 18.65
C MET A 122 -2.54 16.08 20.01
N ARG A 123 -3.26 16.20 21.13
CA ARG A 123 -2.72 16.23 22.48
C ARG A 123 -3.67 15.61 23.49
N GLY A 124 -3.13 15.29 24.67
CA GLY A 124 -3.92 14.87 25.84
C GLY A 124 -4.74 13.60 25.62
N PRO A 125 -5.95 13.51 26.24
CA PRO A 125 -6.74 12.26 26.22
C PRO A 125 -7.12 11.77 24.80
N GLU A 126 -7.27 12.66 23.84
CA GLU A 126 -7.58 12.30 22.47
C GLU A 126 -6.40 11.55 21.81
N LEU A 127 -5.17 12.02 22.04
CA LEU A 127 -3.96 11.35 21.57
C LEU A 127 -3.82 9.96 22.20
N GLU A 128 -4.00 9.85 23.52
CA GLU A 128 -3.93 8.59 24.24
C GLU A 128 -4.97 7.57 23.73
N GLN A 129 -6.18 8.03 23.47
CA GLN A 129 -7.22 7.19 22.90
C GLN A 129 -6.85 6.70 21.50
N ARG A 130 -6.35 7.60 20.64
CA ARG A 130 -5.92 7.30 19.28
C ARG A 130 -4.82 6.23 19.26
N VAL A 131 -3.82 6.35 20.11
CA VAL A 131 -2.73 5.37 20.25
C VAL A 131 -3.27 4.02 20.69
N ARG A 132 -4.14 3.99 21.70
CA ARG A 132 -4.74 2.76 22.20
C ARG A 132 -5.54 2.05 21.10
N GLU A 133 -6.45 2.77 20.40
CA GLU A 133 -7.24 2.22 19.32
C GLU A 133 -6.36 1.61 18.21
N ALA A 134 -5.31 2.31 17.79
CA ALA A 134 -4.40 1.83 16.77
C ALA A 134 -3.64 0.56 17.21
N LEU A 135 -3.18 0.50 18.46
CA LEU A 135 -2.52 -0.67 19.01
C LEU A 135 -3.46 -1.86 19.21
N GLU A 136 -4.71 -1.61 19.58
CA GLU A 136 -5.75 -2.64 19.67
C GLU A 136 -6.05 -3.26 18.30
N GLN A 137 -6.18 -2.44 17.25
CA GLN A 137 -6.41 -2.89 15.88
C GLN A 137 -5.36 -3.89 15.38
N VAL A 138 -4.12 -3.74 15.83
CA VAL A 138 -3.02 -4.62 15.41
C VAL A 138 -2.63 -5.66 16.49
N GLY A 139 -3.41 -5.77 17.57
CA GLY A 139 -3.16 -6.73 18.66
C GLY A 139 -1.89 -6.44 19.45
N MET A 140 -1.47 -5.17 19.57
CA MET A 140 -0.23 -4.75 20.23
C MET A 140 -0.44 -3.91 21.49
N ALA A 141 -1.67 -3.79 22.01
CA ALA A 141 -1.99 -2.95 23.16
C ALA A 141 -1.15 -3.29 24.43
N GLY A 142 -0.88 -4.59 24.67
CA GLY A 142 -0.08 -5.04 25.81
C GLY A 142 1.43 -4.74 25.72
N PHE A 143 1.87 -4.14 24.61
CA PHE A 143 3.28 -3.84 24.33
C PHE A 143 3.58 -2.34 24.29
N ALA A 144 2.61 -1.48 24.60
CA ALA A 144 2.68 -0.04 24.44
C ALA A 144 3.91 0.61 25.10
N ASP A 145 4.30 0.15 26.28
CA ASP A 145 5.41 0.73 27.05
C ASP A 145 6.74 -0.01 26.82
N ARG A 146 6.78 -0.96 25.87
CA ARG A 146 8.02 -1.65 25.51
C ARG A 146 8.82 -0.88 24.45
N PRO A 147 10.16 -0.93 24.51
CA PRO A 147 11.01 -0.48 23.42
C PRO A 147 10.79 -1.35 22.16
N PRO A 148 10.70 -0.76 20.95
CA PRO A 148 10.49 -1.51 19.70
C PRO A 148 11.55 -2.60 19.44
N HIS A 149 12.81 -2.37 19.79
CA HIS A 149 13.89 -3.35 19.61
C HIS A 149 13.80 -4.59 20.51
N HIS A 150 12.88 -4.61 21.50
CA HIS A 150 12.57 -5.79 22.31
C HIS A 150 11.44 -6.65 21.71
N LEU A 151 10.90 -6.25 20.56
CA LEU A 151 9.84 -6.96 19.87
C LEU A 151 10.40 -7.90 18.80
N SER A 152 9.66 -8.98 18.48
CA SER A 152 9.96 -9.79 17.30
C SER A 152 9.76 -8.98 16.03
N PHE A 153 10.32 -9.45 14.89
CA PHE A 153 10.15 -8.76 13.61
C PHE A 153 8.66 -8.61 13.24
N GLY A 154 7.84 -9.66 13.38
CA GLY A 154 6.40 -9.60 13.13
C GLY A 154 5.66 -8.63 14.06
N GLN A 155 6.06 -8.54 15.33
CA GLN A 155 5.52 -7.55 16.27
C GLN A 155 5.90 -6.12 15.85
N ARG A 156 7.17 -5.86 15.46
CA ARG A 156 7.58 -4.55 14.94
C ARG A 156 6.81 -4.19 13.67
N ARG A 157 6.59 -5.15 12.76
CA ARG A 157 5.78 -4.93 11.56
C ARG A 157 4.36 -4.47 11.90
N ARG A 158 3.69 -5.11 12.87
CA ARG A 158 2.36 -4.71 13.32
C ARG A 158 2.37 -3.33 13.98
N VAL A 159 3.38 -3.01 14.76
CA VAL A 159 3.54 -1.66 15.33
C VAL A 159 3.74 -0.63 14.23
N ALA A 160 4.56 -0.90 13.20
CA ALA A 160 4.72 -0.01 12.05
C ALA A 160 3.38 0.24 11.32
N VAL A 161 2.54 -0.78 11.18
CA VAL A 161 1.16 -0.58 10.68
C VAL A 161 0.35 0.30 11.63
N ALA A 162 0.45 0.11 12.95
CA ALA A 162 -0.28 0.91 13.93
C ALA A 162 0.10 2.40 13.90
N THR A 163 1.40 2.74 13.66
CA THR A 163 1.83 4.14 13.54
C THR A 163 1.10 4.87 12.41
N VAL A 164 0.84 4.14 11.32
CA VAL A 164 0.11 4.68 10.16
C VAL A 164 -1.40 4.73 10.43
N LEU A 165 -1.98 3.66 11.00
CA LEU A 165 -3.42 3.61 11.33
C LEU A 165 -3.83 4.68 12.35
N ALA A 166 -2.92 5.07 13.25
CA ALA A 166 -3.14 6.17 14.18
C ALA A 166 -3.46 7.51 13.48
N MET A 167 -3.00 7.69 12.24
CA MET A 167 -3.33 8.86 11.41
C MET A 167 -4.71 8.76 10.76
N ARG A 168 -5.38 7.59 10.79
CA ARG A 168 -6.63 7.28 10.08
C ARG A 168 -6.56 7.66 8.60
N PRO A 169 -5.62 7.09 7.84
CA PRO A 169 -5.47 7.40 6.43
C PRO A 169 -6.69 6.87 5.63
N GLU A 170 -6.98 7.53 4.51
CA GLU A 170 -7.96 7.03 3.52
C GLU A 170 -7.35 5.94 2.64
N ILE A 171 -6.02 5.96 2.49
CA ILE A 171 -5.24 5.09 1.62
C ILE A 171 -4.04 4.55 2.39
N LEU A 172 -3.90 3.24 2.40
CA LEU A 172 -2.77 2.53 2.99
C LEU A 172 -1.89 1.95 1.89
N VAL A 173 -0.67 2.42 1.81
CA VAL A 173 0.36 1.87 0.93
C VAL A 173 1.27 0.99 1.77
N LEU A 174 1.45 -0.26 1.35
CA LEU A 174 2.26 -1.25 2.04
C LEU A 174 3.42 -1.66 1.13
N ASP A 175 4.65 -1.45 1.55
CA ASP A 175 5.82 -1.90 0.80
C ASP A 175 6.32 -3.23 1.39
N GLU A 176 6.18 -4.32 0.63
CA GLU A 176 6.59 -5.68 0.97
C GLU A 176 6.14 -6.13 2.39
N PRO A 177 4.84 -6.06 2.72
CA PRO A 177 4.38 -6.23 4.11
C PRO A 177 4.62 -7.63 4.68
N SER A 178 4.66 -8.68 3.84
CA SER A 178 4.88 -10.09 4.27
C SER A 178 6.35 -10.49 4.36
N SER A 179 7.28 -9.65 3.89
CA SER A 179 8.71 -9.97 3.87
C SER A 179 9.25 -10.24 5.28
N ASN A 180 10.04 -11.31 5.40
CA ASN A 180 10.69 -11.74 6.65
C ASN A 180 9.73 -12.12 7.79
N LEU A 181 8.44 -12.34 7.49
CA LEU A 181 7.48 -12.85 8.46
C LEU A 181 7.47 -14.39 8.48
N ASP A 182 7.40 -14.95 9.67
CA ASP A 182 7.03 -16.35 9.84
C ASP A 182 5.55 -16.58 9.44
N PRO A 183 5.13 -17.83 9.16
CA PRO A 183 3.78 -18.11 8.69
C PRO A 183 2.65 -17.67 9.62
N ALA A 184 2.88 -17.63 10.94
CA ALA A 184 1.87 -17.20 11.90
C ALA A 184 1.73 -15.67 11.87
N SER A 185 2.84 -14.93 11.95
CA SER A 185 2.87 -13.46 11.86
C SER A 185 2.31 -12.97 10.52
N ARG A 186 2.57 -13.71 9.42
CA ARG A 186 2.01 -13.41 8.09
C ARG A 186 0.47 -13.51 8.09
N ARG A 187 -0.11 -14.56 8.68
CA ARG A 187 -1.57 -14.70 8.82
C ARG A 187 -2.17 -13.62 9.69
N GLU A 188 -1.57 -13.36 10.86
CA GLU A 188 -2.03 -12.28 11.76
C GLU A 188 -2.07 -10.94 11.04
N LEU A 189 -1.04 -10.62 10.25
CA LEU A 189 -1.03 -9.39 9.46
C LEU A 189 -2.10 -9.40 8.37
N ALA A 190 -2.32 -10.54 7.68
CA ALA A 190 -3.37 -10.67 6.68
C ALA A 190 -4.76 -10.41 7.28
N ASP A 191 -5.04 -10.97 8.46
CA ASP A 191 -6.31 -10.79 9.16
C ASP A 191 -6.53 -9.33 9.57
N ILE A 192 -5.48 -8.67 10.06
CA ILE A 192 -5.51 -7.23 10.34
C ILE A 192 -5.85 -6.46 9.06
N LEU A 193 -5.10 -6.69 7.98
CA LEU A 193 -5.30 -5.95 6.73
C LEU A 193 -6.70 -6.17 6.14
N ARG A 194 -7.27 -7.39 6.24
CA ARG A 194 -8.64 -7.67 5.80
C ARG A 194 -9.69 -6.90 6.60
N SER A 195 -9.45 -6.68 7.89
CA SER A 195 -10.39 -5.98 8.77
C SER A 195 -10.45 -4.46 8.53
N LEU A 196 -9.48 -3.90 7.77
CA LEU A 196 -9.42 -2.47 7.52
C LEU A 196 -10.38 -2.04 6.41
N ASP A 197 -11.16 -1.01 6.66
CA ASP A 197 -12.02 -0.34 5.66
C ASP A 197 -11.29 0.88 5.08
N VAL A 198 -10.23 0.62 4.30
CA VAL A 198 -9.40 1.63 3.64
C VAL A 198 -9.03 1.17 2.23
N THR A 199 -8.70 2.11 1.35
CA THR A 199 -8.08 1.79 0.06
C THR A 199 -6.66 1.24 0.31
N VAL A 200 -6.29 0.13 -0.34
CA VAL A 200 -4.98 -0.49 -0.17
C VAL A 200 -4.23 -0.57 -1.49
N LEU A 201 -3.00 -0.08 -1.50
CA LEU A 201 -2.02 -0.38 -2.54
C LEU A 201 -0.87 -1.18 -1.92
N MET A 202 -0.77 -2.46 -2.24
CA MET A 202 0.23 -3.36 -1.70
C MET A 202 1.31 -3.65 -2.74
N VAL A 203 2.52 -3.15 -2.52
CA VAL A 203 3.69 -3.52 -3.32
C VAL A 203 4.23 -4.85 -2.79
N THR A 204 4.31 -5.87 -3.63
CA THR A 204 4.84 -7.16 -3.19
C THR A 204 5.33 -8.03 -4.35
N HIS A 205 6.25 -8.93 -4.04
CA HIS A 205 6.65 -10.07 -4.85
C HIS A 205 6.08 -11.41 -4.30
N ASP A 206 5.40 -11.39 -3.14
CA ASP A 206 4.70 -12.53 -2.56
C ASP A 206 3.35 -12.73 -3.28
N LEU A 207 3.37 -13.44 -4.41
CA LEU A 207 2.20 -13.63 -5.27
C LEU A 207 1.04 -14.35 -4.58
N PRO A 208 1.26 -15.40 -3.75
CA PRO A 208 0.20 -15.96 -2.91
C PRO A 208 -0.46 -14.94 -1.97
N TYR A 209 0.33 -14.03 -1.38
CA TYR A 209 -0.18 -13.00 -0.48
C TYR A 209 -0.98 -11.92 -1.24
N ALA A 210 -0.52 -11.58 -2.46
CA ALA A 210 -1.27 -10.72 -3.35
C ALA A 210 -2.63 -11.33 -3.71
N LEU A 211 -2.66 -12.62 -4.09
CA LEU A 211 -3.91 -13.32 -4.41
C LEU A 211 -4.87 -13.39 -3.22
N GLU A 212 -4.32 -13.54 -2.02
CA GLU A 212 -5.08 -13.65 -0.76
C GLU A 212 -5.76 -12.34 -0.36
N LEU A 213 -5.15 -11.17 -0.65
CA LEU A 213 -5.58 -9.88 -0.11
C LEU A 213 -6.07 -8.87 -1.14
N CYS A 214 -5.69 -9.03 -2.41
CA CYS A 214 -5.94 -8.04 -3.45
C CYS A 214 -6.66 -8.69 -4.64
N PRO A 215 -7.96 -8.40 -4.84
CA PRO A 215 -8.71 -8.91 -5.99
C PRO A 215 -8.16 -8.46 -7.34
N ARG A 216 -7.50 -7.30 -7.38
CA ARG A 216 -6.87 -6.72 -8.57
C ARG A 216 -5.36 -6.60 -8.37
N SER A 217 -4.61 -6.87 -9.43
CA SER A 217 -3.18 -6.64 -9.48
C SER A 217 -2.79 -5.84 -10.71
N VAL A 218 -1.73 -5.07 -10.55
CA VAL A 218 -1.08 -4.29 -11.61
C VAL A 218 0.37 -4.75 -11.69
N VAL A 219 0.83 -5.12 -12.87
CA VAL A 219 2.21 -5.52 -13.10
C VAL A 219 3.01 -4.34 -13.64
N LEU A 220 3.94 -3.84 -12.85
CA LEU A 220 4.93 -2.85 -13.27
C LEU A 220 6.21 -3.57 -13.71
N SER A 221 6.65 -3.32 -14.93
CA SER A 221 7.85 -3.92 -15.50
C SER A 221 8.58 -2.89 -16.34
N GLU A 222 9.90 -2.76 -16.15
CA GLU A 222 10.73 -1.80 -16.90
C GLU A 222 10.15 -0.36 -16.90
N GLY A 223 9.56 0.04 -15.77
CA GLY A 223 9.02 1.40 -15.57
C GLY A 223 7.69 1.69 -16.27
N VAL A 224 6.99 0.68 -16.81
CA VAL A 224 5.66 0.82 -17.42
C VAL A 224 4.68 -0.19 -16.82
N ILE A 225 3.38 0.12 -16.88
CA ILE A 225 2.34 -0.87 -16.56
C ILE A 225 2.25 -1.86 -17.71
N ALA A 226 2.60 -3.11 -17.43
CA ALA A 226 2.60 -4.20 -18.39
C ALA A 226 1.27 -4.96 -18.42
N ALA A 227 0.58 -5.02 -17.28
CA ALA A 227 -0.72 -5.65 -17.16
C ALA A 227 -1.51 -5.05 -15.99
N ASP A 228 -2.83 -5.09 -16.08
CA ASP A 228 -3.78 -4.65 -15.06
C ASP A 228 -5.04 -5.51 -15.17
N GLY A 229 -5.42 -6.18 -14.10
CA GLY A 229 -6.55 -7.10 -14.12
C GLY A 229 -6.78 -7.82 -12.80
N ARG A 230 -7.69 -8.81 -12.82
CA ARG A 230 -7.94 -9.66 -11.64
C ARG A 230 -6.67 -10.43 -11.29
N THR A 231 -6.30 -10.40 -10.01
CA THR A 231 -5.07 -11.06 -9.53
C THR A 231 -5.02 -12.53 -9.93
N HIS A 232 -6.11 -13.25 -9.75
CA HIS A 232 -6.22 -14.66 -10.14
C HIS A 232 -5.88 -14.88 -11.63
N ASP A 233 -6.46 -14.07 -12.51
CA ASP A 233 -6.31 -14.23 -13.96
C ASP A 233 -4.87 -13.93 -14.41
N LEU A 234 -4.27 -12.88 -13.85
CA LEU A 234 -2.87 -12.53 -14.13
C LEU A 234 -1.89 -13.61 -13.64
N LEU A 235 -2.14 -14.21 -12.47
CA LEU A 235 -1.27 -15.26 -11.94
C LEU A 235 -1.45 -16.61 -12.67
N CYS A 236 -2.56 -16.81 -13.37
CA CYS A 236 -2.79 -17.98 -14.23
C CYS A 236 -2.20 -17.83 -15.65
N ASP A 237 -1.81 -16.60 -16.04
CA ASP A 237 -1.18 -16.34 -17.35
C ASP A 237 0.34 -16.63 -17.28
N GLU A 238 0.71 -17.87 -17.62
CA GLU A 238 2.10 -18.34 -17.58
C GLU A 238 3.02 -17.53 -18.51
N GLU A 239 2.51 -17.05 -19.66
CA GLU A 239 3.31 -16.24 -20.60
C GLU A 239 3.59 -14.85 -20.03
N LEU A 240 2.59 -14.19 -19.43
CA LEU A 240 2.73 -12.92 -18.71
C LEU A 240 3.75 -13.07 -17.58
N MET A 241 3.58 -14.10 -16.74
CA MET A 241 4.45 -14.37 -15.59
C MET A 241 5.90 -14.53 -16.01
N ARG A 242 6.15 -15.40 -17.01
CA ARG A 242 7.49 -15.64 -17.55
C ARG A 242 8.10 -14.37 -18.16
N ARG A 243 7.34 -13.62 -18.95
CA ARG A 243 7.80 -12.39 -19.63
C ARG A 243 8.25 -11.32 -18.63
N HIS A 244 7.53 -11.18 -17.51
CA HIS A 244 7.80 -10.16 -16.50
C HIS A 244 8.57 -10.70 -15.28
N ARG A 245 9.17 -11.88 -15.39
CA ARG A 245 10.00 -12.50 -14.34
C ARG A 245 9.26 -12.62 -13.01
N LEU A 246 7.97 -12.94 -13.07
CA LEU A 246 7.15 -13.26 -11.92
C LEU A 246 7.11 -14.78 -11.79
N GLU A 247 7.54 -15.32 -10.65
CA GLU A 247 7.59 -16.77 -10.41
C GLU A 247 6.71 -17.15 -9.24
N LEU A 248 5.83 -18.12 -9.47
CA LEU A 248 5.04 -18.71 -8.39
C LEU A 248 5.93 -19.58 -7.50
N PRO A 249 5.72 -19.59 -6.18
CA PRO A 249 6.42 -20.51 -5.31
C PRO A 249 6.19 -21.97 -5.72
N PHE A 250 7.21 -22.80 -5.53
CA PHE A 250 7.13 -24.22 -5.84
C PHE A 250 5.90 -24.87 -5.18
N GLY A 251 5.10 -25.57 -5.97
CA GLY A 251 3.90 -26.27 -5.52
C GLY A 251 2.65 -25.38 -5.32
N PHE A 252 2.74 -24.08 -5.57
CA PHE A 252 1.58 -23.19 -5.55
C PHE A 252 0.94 -23.12 -6.94
N ASP A 253 -0.36 -23.42 -7.02
CA ASP A 253 -1.17 -23.27 -8.25
C ASP A 253 -2.33 -22.31 -7.95
N PRO A 254 -2.35 -21.10 -8.54
CA PRO A 254 -3.41 -20.12 -8.32
C PRO A 254 -4.80 -20.65 -8.72
N ARG A 255 -4.88 -21.60 -9.66
CA ARG A 255 -6.15 -22.21 -10.11
C ARG A 255 -6.85 -23.04 -9.02
N THR A 256 -6.12 -23.43 -7.98
CA THR A 256 -6.67 -24.19 -6.84
C THR A 256 -7.20 -23.31 -5.73
N VAL A 257 -6.96 -22.00 -5.80
CA VAL A 257 -7.41 -21.01 -4.82
C VAL A 257 -8.72 -20.38 -5.34
N PRO A 258 -9.81 -20.34 -4.54
CA PRO A 258 -11.03 -19.66 -4.95
C PRO A 258 -10.74 -18.19 -5.31
N ALA A 259 -11.30 -17.73 -6.42
CA ALA A 259 -11.24 -16.30 -6.74
C ALA A 259 -12.00 -15.50 -5.67
N ALA A 260 -11.35 -14.46 -5.11
CA ALA A 260 -11.91 -13.57 -4.10
C ALA A 260 -13.04 -12.69 -4.68
#